data_5c6218eb697495f7318f7b5614061065
#
_entry.id   5c6218eb697495f7318f7b5614061065
#
_cell.length_a   1.000
_cell.length_b   1.000
_cell.length_c   1.000
_cell.angle_alpha   90.00
_cell.angle_beta   90.00
_cell.angle_gamma   90.00
#
_symmetry.space_group_name_H-M   'P 1'
#
loop_
_entity.id
_entity.type
_entity.pdbx_description
1 polymer ?
#
loop_
_entity_poly.entity_id
_entity_poly.type
_entity_poly.pdbx_seq_one_letter_code
_entity_poly.pdbx_strand_id
1 'polypeptide(L)'
;MRLIIPVAAALGITLALSACTDPYDPGQRAVGGGLLGAGAGAAIGGLAGGGRGAAAGALIGGAVGAVGGAATTPQRPPPPAYYSPSPPPPPGYSSY
;
A
#
# COMPACT_ATOMS: atom_id res chain seq x y z
N MET A 1 22.81 -20.54 -10.24
CA MET A 1 22.65 -19.08 -10.08
C MET A 1 21.74 -18.43 -11.13
N ARG A 2 21.76 -18.89 -12.38
CA ARG A 2 20.91 -18.32 -13.44
C ARG A 2 19.41 -18.55 -13.28
N LEU A 3 19.01 -19.60 -12.57
CA LEU A 3 17.59 -19.92 -12.33
C LEU A 3 17.00 -19.28 -11.08
N ILE A 4 17.84 -18.89 -10.14
CA ILE A 4 17.38 -18.31 -8.85
C ILE A 4 16.83 -16.91 -9.05
N ILE A 5 17.42 -16.12 -9.92
CA ILE A 5 17.03 -14.73 -10.18
C ILE A 5 15.61 -14.65 -10.76
N PRO A 6 15.28 -15.40 -11.84
CA PRO A 6 13.91 -15.33 -12.39
C PRO A 6 12.87 -15.90 -11.44
N VAL A 7 13.21 -16.92 -10.66
CA VAL A 7 12.28 -17.48 -9.67
C VAL A 7 12.02 -16.50 -8.54
N ALA A 8 13.06 -15.85 -8.04
CA ALA A 8 12.92 -14.81 -7.00
C ALA A 8 12.11 -13.61 -7.51
N ALA A 9 12.32 -13.19 -8.76
CA ALA A 9 11.57 -12.13 -9.39
C ALA A 9 10.08 -12.50 -9.55
N ALA A 10 9.80 -13.70 -10.03
CA ALA A 10 8.44 -14.19 -10.17
C ALA A 10 7.72 -14.29 -8.82
N LEU A 11 8.40 -14.78 -7.79
CA LEU A 11 7.85 -14.88 -6.45
C LEU A 11 7.58 -13.50 -5.85
N GLY A 12 8.46 -12.53 -6.08
CA GLY A 12 8.29 -11.15 -5.64
C GLY A 12 7.09 -10.47 -6.30
N ILE A 13 6.90 -10.70 -7.60
CA ILE A 13 5.77 -10.14 -8.34
C ILE A 13 4.44 -10.73 -7.86
N THR A 14 4.38 -12.03 -7.61
CA THR A 14 3.16 -12.68 -7.11
C THR A 14 2.81 -12.22 -5.71
N LEU A 15 3.79 -12.04 -4.83
CA LEU A 15 3.58 -11.49 -3.49
C LEU A 15 3.11 -10.02 -3.55
N ALA A 16 3.69 -9.22 -4.42
CA ALA A 16 3.29 -7.82 -4.58
C ALA A 16 1.84 -7.68 -5.08
N LEU A 17 1.41 -8.56 -5.98
CA LEU A 17 0.04 -8.57 -6.49
C LEU A 17 -0.99 -9.00 -5.44
N SER A 18 -0.61 -9.87 -4.51
CA SER A 18 -1.52 -10.33 -3.45
C SER A 18 -1.68 -9.31 -2.32
N ALA A 19 -0.81 -8.32 -2.22
CA ALA A 19 -0.85 -7.30 -1.17
C ALA A 19 -1.87 -6.18 -1.42
N CYS A 20 -2.45 -6.10 -2.62
CA CYS A 20 -3.35 -5.01 -3.02
C CYS A 20 -4.83 -5.41 -2.90
N THR A 21 -5.28 -5.82 -1.73
CA THR A 21 -6.67 -6.27 -1.54
C THR A 21 -7.62 -5.15 -1.11
N ASP A 22 -7.14 -4.08 -0.51
CA ASP A 22 -7.99 -2.95 -0.11
C ASP A 22 -7.34 -1.62 -0.55
N PRO A 23 -7.89 -0.97 -1.61
CA PRO A 23 -7.34 0.29 -2.11
C PRO A 23 -7.59 1.47 -1.16
N TYR A 24 -8.46 1.33 -0.17
CA TYR A 24 -8.80 2.38 0.78
C TYR A 24 -8.03 2.26 2.10
N ASP A 25 -7.25 1.20 2.27
CA ASP A 25 -6.42 1.03 3.46
C ASP A 25 -5.05 1.68 3.24
N PRO A 26 -4.70 2.76 3.99
CA PRO A 26 -3.40 3.39 3.83
C PRO A 26 -2.23 2.46 4.18
N GLY A 27 -2.43 1.53 5.10
CA GLY A 27 -1.43 0.53 5.45
C GLY A 27 -1.12 -0.41 4.30
N GLN A 28 -2.15 -0.92 3.62
CA GLN A 28 -1.97 -1.79 2.46
C GLN A 28 -1.35 -1.05 1.27
N ARG A 29 -1.76 0.19 1.05
CA ARG A 29 -1.16 1.01 0.00
C ARG A 29 0.30 1.36 0.32
N ALA A 30 0.61 1.58 1.59
CA ALA A 30 2.00 1.81 2.01
C ALA A 30 2.86 0.56 1.75
N VAL A 31 2.37 -0.63 2.08
CA VAL A 31 3.08 -1.88 1.81
C VAL A 31 3.23 -2.11 0.31
N GLY A 32 2.17 -1.94 -0.48
CA GLY A 32 2.22 -2.08 -1.92
C GLY A 32 3.15 -1.08 -2.58
N GLY A 33 3.05 0.19 -2.22
CA GLY A 33 3.93 1.25 -2.70
C GLY A 33 5.37 1.05 -2.25
N GLY A 34 5.56 0.63 -1.01
CA GLY A 34 6.87 0.33 -0.47
C GLY A 34 7.56 -0.83 -1.19
N LEU A 35 6.84 -1.90 -1.46
CA LEU A 35 7.36 -3.05 -2.20
C LEU A 35 7.70 -2.69 -3.65
N LEU A 36 6.80 -1.96 -4.33
CA LEU A 36 7.06 -1.48 -5.68
C LEU A 36 8.25 -0.54 -5.72
N GLY A 37 8.31 0.43 -4.80
CA GLY A 37 9.39 1.38 -4.70
C GLY A 37 10.72 0.70 -4.36
N ALA A 38 10.71 -0.25 -3.44
CA ALA A 38 11.88 -1.01 -3.04
C ALA A 38 12.40 -1.86 -4.21
N GLY A 39 11.51 -2.54 -4.93
CA GLY A 39 11.87 -3.34 -6.10
C GLY A 39 12.46 -2.49 -7.22
N ALA A 40 11.81 -1.40 -7.57
CA ALA A 40 12.28 -0.48 -8.59
C ALA A 40 13.59 0.20 -8.18
N GLY A 41 13.66 0.67 -6.93
CA GLY A 41 14.87 1.28 -6.40
C GLY A 41 16.03 0.30 -6.33
N ALA A 42 15.78 -0.94 -5.94
CA ALA A 42 16.80 -1.99 -5.93
C ALA A 42 17.32 -2.29 -7.32
N ALA A 43 16.43 -2.37 -8.32
CA ALA A 43 16.81 -2.61 -9.71
C ALA A 43 17.72 -1.50 -10.24
N ILE A 44 17.28 -0.26 -10.08
CA ILE A 44 18.04 0.90 -10.54
C ILE A 44 19.35 1.02 -9.78
N GLY A 45 19.31 0.94 -8.46
CA GLY A 45 20.48 1.03 -7.61
C GLY A 45 21.47 -0.13 -7.84
N GLY A 46 20.96 -1.33 -8.11
CA GLY A 46 21.78 -2.50 -8.43
C GLY A 46 22.55 -2.35 -9.74
N LEU A 47 21.91 -1.75 -10.74
CA LEU A 47 22.58 -1.44 -12.02
C LEU A 47 23.67 -0.38 -11.86
N ALA A 48 23.48 0.60 -10.99
CA ALA A 48 24.41 1.69 -10.78
C ALA A 48 25.55 1.33 -9.83
N GLY A 49 25.27 0.59 -8.76
CA GLY A 49 26.26 0.36 -7.70
C GLY A 49 26.32 -1.07 -7.15
N GLY A 50 25.80 -2.06 -7.87
CA GLY A 50 25.82 -3.46 -7.43
C GLY A 50 24.98 -3.70 -6.18
N GLY A 51 25.41 -4.61 -5.31
CA GLY A 51 24.66 -5.02 -4.12
C GLY A 51 24.40 -3.89 -3.14
N ARG A 52 25.35 -2.99 -2.94
CA ARG A 52 25.19 -1.82 -2.07
C ARG A 52 24.20 -0.80 -2.68
N GLY A 53 24.29 -0.59 -3.98
CA GLY A 53 23.36 0.27 -4.70
C GLY A 53 21.94 -0.28 -4.64
N ALA A 54 21.79 -1.60 -4.79
CA ALA A 54 20.50 -2.26 -4.67
C ALA A 54 19.90 -2.08 -3.27
N ALA A 55 20.69 -2.27 -2.23
CA ALA A 55 20.25 -2.10 -0.85
C ALA A 55 19.85 -0.65 -0.56
N ALA A 56 20.67 0.32 -0.93
CA ALA A 56 20.37 1.74 -0.77
C ALA A 56 19.14 2.15 -1.58
N GLY A 57 19.04 1.72 -2.83
CA GLY A 57 17.90 1.98 -3.69
C GLY A 57 16.61 1.38 -3.15
N ALA A 58 16.67 0.15 -2.62
CA ALA A 58 15.52 -0.51 -2.01
C ALA A 58 15.02 0.24 -0.78
N LEU A 59 15.92 0.68 0.09
CA LEU A 59 15.56 1.44 1.29
C LEU A 59 14.93 2.80 0.94
N ILE A 60 15.57 3.54 0.05
CA ILE A 60 15.06 4.86 -0.36
C ILE A 60 13.76 4.72 -1.14
N GLY A 61 13.75 3.82 -2.13
CA GLY A 61 12.56 3.58 -2.96
C GLY A 61 11.42 3.01 -2.15
N GLY A 62 11.70 2.10 -1.22
CA GLY A 62 10.72 1.53 -0.31
C GLY A 62 10.10 2.57 0.61
N ALA A 63 10.91 3.43 1.20
CA ALA A 63 10.44 4.51 2.07
C ALA A 63 9.58 5.52 1.29
N VAL A 64 10.07 5.98 0.15
CA VAL A 64 9.32 6.92 -0.69
C VAL A 64 8.03 6.28 -1.21
N GLY A 65 8.08 5.03 -1.66
CA GLY A 65 6.92 4.29 -2.12
C GLY A 65 5.89 4.05 -1.03
N ALA A 66 6.33 3.73 0.19
CA ALA A 66 5.44 3.53 1.33
C ALA A 66 4.74 4.83 1.73
N VAL A 67 5.48 5.92 1.87
CA VAL A 67 4.92 7.24 2.21
C VAL A 67 4.01 7.72 1.10
N GLY A 68 4.44 7.62 -0.16
CA GLY A 68 3.63 7.99 -1.31
C GLY A 68 2.35 7.17 -1.42
N GLY A 69 2.44 5.86 -1.18
CA GLY A 69 1.28 4.97 -1.17
C GLY A 69 0.28 5.33 -0.08
N ALA A 70 0.75 5.56 1.13
CA ALA A 70 -0.10 5.97 2.24
C ALA A 70 -0.73 7.35 2.01
N ALA A 71 0.08 8.33 1.56
CA ALA A 71 -0.37 9.70 1.35
C ALA A 71 -1.37 9.84 0.20
N THR A 72 -1.27 9.00 -0.81
CA THR A 72 -2.18 9.00 -1.97
C THR A 72 -3.37 8.07 -1.81
N THR A 73 -3.59 7.49 -0.63
CA THR A 73 -4.75 6.65 -0.38
C THR A 73 -6.03 7.47 -0.54
N PRO A 74 -6.93 7.10 -1.46
CA PRO A 74 -8.20 7.79 -1.58
C PRO A 74 -9.01 7.57 -0.30
N GLN A 75 -9.67 8.64 0.14
CA GLN A 75 -10.60 8.50 1.25
C GLN A 75 -11.77 7.64 0.81
N ARG A 76 -12.14 6.69 1.69
CA ARG A 76 -13.32 5.87 1.44
C ARG A 76 -14.51 6.80 1.26
N PRO A 77 -15.27 6.69 0.15
CA PRO A 77 -16.45 7.52 -0.01
C PRO A 77 -17.34 7.32 1.21
N PRO A 78 -17.95 8.40 1.74
CA PRO A 78 -18.86 8.25 2.86
C PRO A 78 -19.91 7.20 2.48
N PRO A 79 -20.26 6.29 3.41
CA PRO A 79 -21.28 5.30 3.11
C PRO A 79 -22.49 6.04 2.58
N PRO A 80 -23.12 5.56 1.50
CA PRO A 80 -24.34 6.18 1.01
C PRO A 80 -25.22 6.39 2.22
N ALA A 81 -25.75 7.60 2.35
CA ALA A 81 -26.61 7.94 3.45
C ALA A 81 -27.83 7.03 3.40
N TYR A 82 -27.64 5.80 3.83
CA TYR A 82 -28.75 4.98 4.23
C TYR A 82 -29.43 5.77 5.33
N TYR A 83 -30.64 6.14 5.06
CA TYR A 83 -31.51 6.67 6.05
C TYR A 83 -31.48 5.73 7.27
N SER A 84 -30.49 5.93 8.11
CA SER A 84 -30.58 5.45 9.48
C SER A 84 -31.72 6.22 10.08
N PRO A 85 -32.88 5.62 10.34
CA PRO A 85 -33.86 6.34 11.14
C PRO A 85 -33.13 6.78 12.40
N SER A 86 -33.16 8.09 12.64
CA SER A 86 -32.63 8.64 13.87
C SER A 86 -33.16 7.78 15.02
N PRO A 87 -32.31 7.36 15.97
CA PRO A 87 -32.77 6.56 17.09
C PRO A 87 -33.96 7.28 17.72
N PRO A 88 -35.02 6.54 18.10
CA PRO A 88 -36.18 7.15 18.72
C PRO A 88 -35.71 7.98 19.92
N PRO A 89 -36.24 9.20 20.10
CA PRO A 89 -35.84 10.02 21.21
C PRO A 89 -36.09 9.24 22.51
N PRO A 90 -35.19 9.37 23.52
CA PRO A 90 -35.38 8.66 24.78
C PRO A 90 -36.73 9.00 25.39
N PRO A 91 -37.38 8.03 26.10
CA PRO A 91 -38.67 8.27 26.69
C PRO A 91 -38.61 9.48 27.63
N GLY A 92 -39.55 10.39 27.49
CA GLY A 92 -39.58 11.65 28.23
C GLY A 92 -39.08 12.86 27.46
N TYR A 93 -38.54 12.67 26.26
CA TYR A 93 -38.23 13.77 25.35
C TYR A 93 -39.50 14.09 24.54
N SER A 94 -40.12 15.17 24.83
CA SER A 94 -41.23 15.61 23.99
C SER A 94 -40.67 16.21 22.72
N SER A 95 -41.08 15.69 21.59
CA SER A 95 -40.69 16.16 20.26
C SER A 95 -41.53 17.35 19.81
N TYR A 96 -41.54 18.41 20.59
CA TYR A 96 -42.22 19.65 20.17
C TYR A 96 -41.24 20.72 19.84
#